data_1c827141614bc9ab556e3546a4aa4c5c
#
_entry.id   1c827141614bc9ab556e3546a4aa4c5c
#
_cell.length_a   1.000
_cell.length_b   1.000
_cell.length_c   1.000
_cell.angle_alpha   90.00
_cell.angle_beta   90.00
_cell.angle_gamma   90.00
#
_symmetry.space_group_name_H-M   'P 1'
#
loop_
_entity.id
_entity.type
_entity.pdbx_description
1 polymer ?
#
loop_
_entity_poly.entity_id
_entity_poly.type
_entity_poly.pdbx_seq_one_letter_code
_entity_poly.pdbx_strand_id
1 'polypeptide(L)'
;SYRQDLEWKDVIYSDVSFTKLSDESVLVRTEIFNNSELMQNCLVNYFSSLQFPFLTSYRVSLPNKSLMFDALDYSEFTYKTSRPWDNETMDAMHKGEFFDDRFTSHRGLGDRDDNRYILPKYPRLGEEKGDKIVYKIKNDLNFSDAALYVRYRTVDNKPSAFTVNGDNVVFPPAQDMGEITIPIGNVDKGDYTLVLVSEGEGGIEFDFFAICEKDETNKILVEAKKNNFI
;
A
#
# COMPACT_ATOMS: atom_id res chain seq x y z
N SER A 1 11.85 16.18 -5.22
CA SER A 1 11.93 17.42 -6.01
C SER A 1 11.36 17.20 -7.39
N TYR A 2 10.86 18.23 -7.98
CA TYR A 2 10.42 18.21 -9.38
C TYR A 2 10.84 19.50 -10.08
N ARG A 3 10.99 19.43 -11.40
CA ARG A 3 11.27 20.56 -12.28
C ARG A 3 10.03 20.92 -13.06
N GLN A 4 9.75 22.19 -13.16
CA GLN A 4 8.70 22.75 -14.00
C GLN A 4 9.32 23.75 -14.98
N ASP A 5 9.22 23.46 -16.27
CA ASP A 5 9.59 24.41 -17.31
C ASP A 5 8.57 25.56 -17.33
N LEU A 6 9.03 26.80 -17.29
CA LEU A 6 8.20 28.00 -17.31
C LEU A 6 8.03 28.53 -18.74
N GLU A 7 9.13 28.54 -19.49
CA GLU A 7 9.14 28.92 -20.89
C GLU A 7 10.30 28.20 -21.57
N TRP A 8 10.03 27.45 -22.60
CA TRP A 8 10.95 26.58 -23.32
C TRP A 8 11.78 25.67 -22.42
N LYS A 9 11.78 24.41 -22.76
CA LYS A 9 12.46 23.38 -21.99
C LYS A 9 13.91 23.75 -21.68
N ASP A 10 14.29 23.69 -20.42
CA ASP A 10 15.62 23.92 -19.89
C ASP A 10 16.17 25.35 -20.05
N VAL A 11 15.39 26.29 -20.59
CA VAL A 11 15.81 27.70 -20.75
C VAL A 11 15.39 28.53 -19.54
N ILE A 12 14.10 28.48 -19.18
CA ILE A 12 13.58 29.13 -17.98
C ILE A 12 12.76 28.09 -17.24
N TYR A 13 13.19 27.72 -16.05
CA TYR A 13 12.52 26.70 -15.27
C TYR A 13 12.62 26.97 -13.77
N SER A 14 11.78 26.28 -13.02
CA SER A 14 11.85 26.24 -11.57
C SER A 14 12.10 24.82 -11.06
N ASP A 15 13.03 24.70 -10.14
CA ASP A 15 13.22 23.48 -9.37
C ASP A 15 12.58 23.64 -7.99
N VAL A 16 11.65 22.77 -7.66
CA VAL A 16 10.98 22.74 -6.37
C VAL A 16 11.40 21.51 -5.59
N SER A 17 11.90 21.72 -4.39
CA SER A 17 12.32 20.65 -3.50
C SER A 17 11.57 20.73 -2.17
N PHE A 18 11.33 19.57 -1.59
CA PHE A 18 10.69 19.40 -0.30
C PHE A 18 11.63 18.68 0.64
N THR A 19 11.83 19.23 1.82
CA THR A 19 12.64 18.61 2.86
C THR A 19 11.83 18.53 4.14
N LYS A 20 11.61 17.33 4.64
CA LYS A 20 10.97 17.14 5.93
C LYS A 20 11.94 17.59 7.02
N LEU A 21 11.54 18.56 7.82
CA LEU A 21 12.32 19.08 8.96
C LEU A 21 11.90 18.40 10.28
N SER A 22 10.61 18.11 10.41
CA SER A 22 10.03 17.40 11.56
C SER A 22 8.75 16.69 11.11
N ASP A 23 8.05 16.04 12.04
CA ASP A 23 6.75 15.43 11.74
C ASP A 23 5.65 16.46 11.45
N GLU A 24 5.88 17.72 11.82
CA GLU A 24 4.92 18.81 11.67
C GLU A 24 5.38 19.89 10.67
N SER A 25 6.60 19.77 10.13
CA SER A 25 7.16 20.83 9.28
C SER A 25 7.87 20.29 8.05
N VAL A 26 7.58 20.91 6.92
CA VAL A 26 8.23 20.67 5.64
C VAL A 26 8.80 21.99 5.13
N LEU A 27 10.07 22.00 4.76
CA LEU A 27 10.68 23.09 4.02
C LEU A 27 10.42 22.89 2.54
N VAL A 28 9.82 23.89 1.91
CA VAL A 28 9.69 23.97 0.46
C VAL A 28 10.68 24.99 -0.05
N ARG A 29 11.57 24.57 -0.94
CA ARG A 29 12.55 25.44 -1.61
C ARG A 29 12.23 25.48 -3.08
N THR A 30 12.06 26.70 -3.61
CA THR A 30 11.88 26.93 -5.04
C THR A 30 13.09 27.73 -5.55
N GLU A 31 13.73 27.22 -6.57
CA GLU A 31 14.83 27.90 -7.29
C GLU A 31 14.37 28.15 -8.71
N ILE A 32 14.52 29.39 -9.15
CA ILE A 32 14.17 29.80 -10.51
C ILE A 32 15.49 30.01 -11.28
N PHE A 33 15.58 29.35 -12.41
CA PHE A 33 16.74 29.41 -13.29
C PHE A 33 16.34 30.12 -14.58
N ASN A 34 17.14 31.10 -14.96
CA ASN A 34 17.03 31.79 -16.24
C ASN A 34 18.34 31.60 -17.00
N ASN A 35 18.34 30.70 -17.96
CA ASN A 35 19.49 30.42 -18.84
C ASN A 35 19.40 31.22 -20.15
N SER A 36 18.45 32.15 -20.28
CA SER A 36 18.35 33.03 -21.42
C SER A 36 19.27 34.26 -21.25
N GLU A 37 19.60 34.94 -22.38
CA GLU A 37 20.32 36.19 -22.36
C GLU A 37 19.46 37.40 -22.00
N LEU A 38 18.13 37.18 -21.82
CA LEU A 38 17.16 38.25 -21.55
C LEU A 38 16.83 38.27 -20.04
N MET A 39 16.69 39.52 -19.55
CA MET A 39 16.17 39.72 -18.20
C MET A 39 14.68 39.36 -18.16
N GLN A 40 14.28 38.49 -17.27
CA GLN A 40 12.90 38.06 -17.09
C GLN A 40 12.36 38.60 -15.77
N ASN A 41 11.13 39.11 -15.81
CA ASN A 41 10.38 39.51 -14.62
C ASN A 41 9.45 38.34 -14.24
N CYS A 42 9.76 37.67 -13.14
CA CYS A 42 8.92 36.59 -12.65
C CYS A 42 8.08 37.06 -11.46
N LEU A 43 6.79 36.76 -11.50
CA LEU A 43 5.90 36.85 -10.35
C LEU A 43 5.72 35.46 -9.76
N VAL A 44 6.18 35.29 -8.54
CA VAL A 44 6.03 34.00 -7.84
C VAL A 44 4.82 34.08 -6.92
N ASN A 45 3.82 33.27 -7.21
CA ASN A 45 2.66 33.09 -6.35
C ASN A 45 2.78 31.74 -5.65
N TYR A 46 2.81 31.75 -4.33
CA TYR A 46 2.76 30.52 -3.54
C TYR A 46 1.30 30.22 -3.18
N PHE A 47 0.78 29.13 -3.74
CA PHE A 47 -0.48 28.57 -3.32
C PHE A 47 -0.17 27.30 -2.55
N SER A 48 -0.49 27.26 -1.28
CA SER A 48 -0.51 26.02 -0.53
C SER A 48 -1.95 25.59 -0.32
N SER A 49 -2.33 24.50 -0.95
CA SER A 49 -3.54 23.78 -0.59
C SER A 49 -3.11 22.51 0.12
N LEU A 50 -3.22 22.50 1.42
CA LEU A 50 -3.10 21.28 2.21
C LEU A 50 -4.44 20.56 2.12
N GLN A 51 -4.65 19.89 1.00
CA GLN A 51 -5.75 18.97 0.90
C GLN A 51 -5.30 17.69 1.60
N PHE A 52 -5.57 17.60 2.88
CA PHE A 52 -5.51 16.32 3.57
C PHE A 52 -6.72 15.53 3.08
N PRO A 53 -6.55 14.44 2.33
CA PRO A 53 -7.58 13.43 2.34
C PRO A 53 -7.84 13.11 3.81
N PHE A 54 -9.06 12.77 4.15
CA PHE A 54 -9.37 12.26 5.50
C PHE A 54 -8.59 10.95 5.69
N LEU A 55 -7.28 11.10 5.89
CA LEU A 55 -6.42 9.97 6.22
C LEU A 55 -6.76 9.61 7.65
N THR A 56 -7.55 8.57 7.79
CA THR A 56 -7.61 7.87 9.05
C THR A 56 -6.24 7.20 9.20
N SER A 57 -5.30 7.87 9.85
CA SER A 57 -4.05 7.22 10.19
C SER A 57 -4.34 6.15 11.23
N TYR A 58 -3.87 4.96 11.00
CA TYR A 58 -3.92 3.88 11.96
C TYR A 58 -2.58 3.79 12.69
N ARG A 59 -2.66 3.57 13.97
CA ARG A 59 -1.51 3.12 14.75
C ARG A 59 -1.64 1.62 14.93
N VAL A 60 -0.65 0.88 14.47
CA VAL A 60 -0.53 -0.54 14.72
C VAL A 60 0.44 -0.75 15.87
N SER A 61 0.00 -1.42 16.92
CA SER A 61 0.85 -1.89 18.00
C SER A 61 1.02 -3.40 17.85
N LEU A 62 2.26 -3.86 17.89
CA LEU A 62 2.63 -5.26 17.66
C LEU A 62 3.30 -5.85 18.90
N PRO A 63 3.25 -7.17 19.09
CA PRO A 63 4.10 -7.87 20.05
C PRO A 63 5.59 -7.59 19.80
N ASN A 64 6.40 -7.67 20.85
CA ASN A 64 7.84 -7.41 20.73
C ASN A 64 8.55 -8.34 19.73
N LYS A 65 8.07 -9.57 19.60
CA LYS A 65 8.56 -10.56 18.64
C LYS A 65 7.53 -10.71 17.55
N SER A 66 7.63 -9.89 16.54
CA SER A 66 6.72 -9.89 15.39
C SER A 66 7.41 -9.37 14.14
N LEU A 67 6.88 -9.75 13.00
CA LEU A 67 7.30 -9.31 11.68
C LEU A 67 6.07 -8.77 10.97
N MET A 68 6.07 -7.50 10.57
CA MET A 68 5.00 -6.87 9.84
C MET A 68 5.46 -6.50 8.42
N PHE A 69 4.60 -6.69 7.45
CA PHE A 69 4.81 -6.26 6.08
C PHE A 69 3.50 -5.77 5.45
N ASP A 70 3.65 -4.83 4.56
CA ASP A 70 2.56 -4.19 3.84
C ASP A 70 2.02 -5.12 2.75
N ALA A 71 0.74 -5.03 2.44
CA ALA A 71 0.15 -5.81 1.34
C ALA A 71 0.78 -5.51 -0.02
N LEU A 72 1.41 -4.35 -0.19
CA LEU A 72 2.14 -3.97 -1.41
C LEU A 72 3.59 -4.47 -1.45
N ASP A 73 4.10 -5.08 -0.39
CA ASP A 73 5.46 -5.66 -0.36
C ASP A 73 5.55 -7.03 -1.05
N TYR A 74 4.60 -7.35 -1.93
CA TYR A 74 4.63 -8.59 -2.68
C TYR A 74 5.82 -8.64 -3.65
N SER A 75 6.32 -9.88 -3.85
CA SER A 75 7.40 -10.17 -4.81
C SER A 75 6.86 -10.56 -6.17
N GLU A 76 5.71 -11.21 -6.18
CA GLU A 76 5.05 -11.68 -7.40
C GLU A 76 3.53 -11.49 -7.25
N PHE A 77 2.94 -11.03 -8.33
CA PHE A 77 1.51 -10.85 -8.43
C PHE A 77 1.03 -11.37 -9.80
N THR A 78 0.01 -12.22 -9.82
CA THR A 78 -0.47 -12.82 -11.06
C THR A 78 -1.99 -12.90 -11.04
N TYR A 79 -2.62 -12.27 -12.00
CA TYR A 79 -4.00 -12.56 -12.37
C TYR A 79 -4.07 -13.77 -13.29
N LYS A 80 -4.97 -14.69 -13.00
CA LYS A 80 -5.14 -15.92 -13.78
C LYS A 80 -5.81 -15.64 -15.12
N THR A 81 -6.81 -14.79 -15.13
CA THR A 81 -7.51 -14.37 -16.36
C THR A 81 -6.90 -13.12 -16.95
N SER A 82 -7.04 -13.00 -18.27
CA SER A 82 -6.62 -11.79 -18.98
C SER A 82 -7.35 -10.57 -18.43
N ARG A 83 -6.59 -9.57 -18.05
CA ARG A 83 -7.09 -8.27 -17.64
C ARG A 83 -6.92 -7.26 -18.78
N PRO A 84 -7.60 -6.08 -18.72
CA PRO A 84 -7.41 -5.06 -19.75
C PRO A 84 -6.00 -4.47 -19.77
N TRP A 85 -5.21 -4.72 -18.72
CA TRP A 85 -3.84 -4.29 -18.59
C TRP A 85 -2.90 -5.47 -18.35
N ASP A 86 -1.65 -5.34 -18.80
CA ASP A 86 -0.60 -6.31 -18.52
C ASP A 86 -0.14 -6.27 -17.05
N ASN A 87 0.67 -7.25 -16.66
CA ASN A 87 1.13 -7.36 -15.26
C ASN A 87 2.00 -6.18 -14.82
N GLU A 88 2.77 -5.58 -15.72
CA GLU A 88 3.63 -4.43 -15.41
C GLU A 88 2.79 -3.20 -15.10
N THR A 89 1.79 -2.92 -15.94
CA THR A 89 0.82 -1.85 -15.70
C THR A 89 0.07 -2.06 -14.39
N MET A 90 -0.34 -3.30 -14.12
CA MET A 90 -1.05 -3.64 -12.89
C MET A 90 -0.16 -3.43 -11.67
N ASP A 91 1.10 -3.82 -11.74
CA ASP A 91 2.07 -3.62 -10.66
C ASP A 91 2.29 -2.12 -10.37
N ALA A 92 2.49 -1.33 -11.42
CA ALA A 92 2.62 0.12 -11.31
C ALA A 92 1.37 0.77 -10.69
N MET A 93 0.18 0.33 -11.09
CA MET A 93 -1.09 0.79 -10.49
C MET A 93 -1.18 0.47 -8.99
N HIS A 94 -0.81 -0.73 -8.58
CA HIS A 94 -0.82 -1.14 -7.18
C HIS A 94 0.14 -0.31 -6.33
N LYS A 95 1.32 -0.02 -6.86
CA LYS A 95 2.37 0.70 -6.15
C LYS A 95 2.24 2.22 -6.19
N GLY A 96 1.25 2.74 -6.91
CA GLY A 96 1.05 4.19 -7.08
C GLY A 96 2.11 4.84 -7.93
N GLU A 97 2.66 4.12 -8.90
CA GLU A 97 3.65 4.62 -9.82
C GLU A 97 3.01 5.38 -10.98
N PHE A 98 3.79 6.26 -11.59
CA PHE A 98 3.36 7.00 -12.77
C PHE A 98 3.47 6.10 -14.00
N PHE A 99 2.39 5.96 -14.74
CA PHE A 99 2.33 5.16 -15.93
C PHE A 99 1.59 5.89 -17.05
N ASP A 100 2.19 5.91 -18.24
CA ASP A 100 1.58 6.51 -19.44
C ASP A 100 1.09 7.96 -19.22
N ASP A 101 1.97 8.81 -18.67
CA ASP A 101 1.68 10.22 -18.34
C ASP A 101 0.48 10.43 -17.39
N ARG A 102 0.03 9.38 -16.72
CA ARG A 102 -1.06 9.42 -15.76
C ARG A 102 -0.66 8.79 -14.45
N PHE A 103 -1.05 9.42 -13.36
CA PHE A 103 -0.95 8.81 -12.05
C PHE A 103 -1.96 7.66 -11.94
N THR A 104 -1.48 6.45 -11.84
CA THR A 104 -2.29 5.25 -12.04
C THR A 104 -2.90 4.72 -10.77
N SER A 105 -2.28 4.98 -9.61
CA SER A 105 -2.75 4.47 -8.34
C SER A 105 -2.60 5.49 -7.23
N HIS A 106 -3.26 5.20 -6.15
CA HIS A 106 -3.26 5.98 -4.93
C HIS A 106 -2.90 5.04 -3.78
N ARG A 107 -1.62 4.71 -3.66
CA ARG A 107 -1.14 3.87 -2.58
C ARG A 107 -1.68 4.38 -1.23
N GLY A 108 -2.42 3.53 -0.54
CA GLY A 108 -3.05 3.88 0.72
C GLY A 108 -4.18 4.91 0.63
N LEU A 109 -4.55 5.33 -0.57
CA LEU A 109 -5.64 6.28 -0.78
C LEU A 109 -6.92 5.62 -1.29
N GLY A 110 -6.87 4.38 -1.72
CA GLY A 110 -8.03 3.62 -2.18
C GLY A 110 -8.92 4.34 -3.17
N ASP A 111 -10.19 4.02 -3.14
CA ASP A 111 -11.22 4.76 -3.83
C ASP A 111 -11.45 6.12 -3.14
N ARG A 112 -11.96 7.12 -3.86
CA ARG A 112 -12.13 8.51 -3.36
C ARG A 112 -12.92 8.59 -2.07
N ASP A 113 -13.81 7.65 -1.85
CA ASP A 113 -14.70 7.63 -0.69
C ASP A 113 -14.16 6.78 0.45
N ASP A 114 -13.07 6.04 0.24
CA ASP A 114 -12.53 5.13 1.21
C ASP A 114 -11.01 4.92 1.03
N ASN A 115 -10.24 5.62 1.82
CA ASN A 115 -8.78 5.67 1.75
C ASN A 115 -8.09 4.47 2.43
N ARG A 116 -8.79 3.37 2.65
CA ARG A 116 -8.30 2.20 3.39
C ARG A 116 -7.68 1.12 2.52
N TYR A 117 -7.71 1.30 1.20
CA TYR A 117 -7.17 0.30 0.29
C TYR A 117 -5.73 0.47 -0.01
N ILE A 118 -5.05 -0.63 -0.03
CA ILE A 118 -3.68 -0.73 -0.48
C ILE A 118 -3.62 -1.29 -1.89
N LEU A 119 -4.44 -2.27 -2.19
CA LEU A 119 -4.63 -2.74 -3.56
C LEU A 119 -5.86 -2.09 -4.20
N PRO A 120 -5.80 -1.70 -5.47
CA PRO A 120 -6.91 -1.04 -6.12
C PRO A 120 -8.13 -1.95 -6.18
N LYS A 121 -9.30 -1.33 -6.07
CA LYS A 121 -10.58 -2.02 -6.13
C LYS A 121 -10.83 -2.74 -7.44
N TYR A 122 -10.21 -2.29 -8.51
CA TYR A 122 -10.36 -2.88 -9.83
C TYR A 122 -9.01 -2.98 -10.55
N PRO A 123 -8.63 -4.14 -11.10
CA PRO A 123 -9.36 -5.41 -11.05
C PRO A 123 -9.32 -6.02 -9.64
N ARG A 124 -10.40 -6.66 -9.26
CA ARG A 124 -10.56 -7.22 -7.92
C ARG A 124 -9.78 -8.52 -7.80
N LEU A 125 -8.88 -8.56 -6.84
CA LEU A 125 -8.16 -9.77 -6.48
C LEU A 125 -9.13 -10.79 -5.85
N GLY A 126 -9.01 -12.04 -6.22
CA GLY A 126 -9.74 -13.12 -5.60
C GLY A 126 -11.06 -13.48 -6.28
N GLU A 127 -11.55 -12.69 -7.22
CA GLU A 127 -12.75 -13.03 -7.98
C GLU A 127 -12.51 -14.19 -8.97
N GLU A 128 -11.25 -14.40 -9.35
CA GLU A 128 -10.90 -15.46 -10.30
C GLU A 128 -10.07 -16.55 -9.59
N LYS A 129 -10.42 -17.80 -9.87
CA LYS A 129 -9.65 -18.92 -9.32
C LYS A 129 -8.24 -18.95 -9.87
N GLY A 130 -7.27 -18.96 -8.98
CA GLY A 130 -5.86 -19.00 -9.29
C GLY A 130 -5.18 -17.63 -9.40
N ASP A 131 -5.88 -16.52 -9.11
CA ASP A 131 -5.21 -15.26 -8.81
C ASP A 131 -4.24 -15.48 -7.65
N LYS A 132 -3.00 -14.98 -7.79
CA LYS A 132 -1.91 -15.34 -6.86
C LYS A 132 -1.12 -14.13 -6.45
N ILE A 133 -0.80 -14.05 -5.16
CA ILE A 133 0.19 -13.13 -4.59
C ILE A 133 1.27 -13.92 -3.85
N VAL A 134 2.52 -13.51 -4.00
CA VAL A 134 3.66 -14.11 -3.30
C VAL A 134 4.45 -13.02 -2.58
N TYR A 135 4.74 -13.24 -1.32
CA TYR A 135 5.63 -12.42 -0.51
C TYR A 135 6.89 -13.22 -0.19
N LYS A 136 8.06 -12.66 -0.50
CA LYS A 136 9.37 -13.19 -0.11
C LYS A 136 9.93 -12.29 0.99
N ILE A 137 9.94 -12.79 2.20
CA ILE A 137 10.18 -12.01 3.40
C ILE A 137 11.48 -12.48 4.05
N LYS A 138 12.37 -11.53 4.34
CA LYS A 138 13.54 -11.81 5.18
C LYS A 138 13.11 -11.77 6.64
N ASN A 139 13.25 -12.90 7.30
CA ASN A 139 12.87 -13.07 8.70
C ASN A 139 14.11 -13.26 9.58
N ASP A 140 14.32 -12.38 10.53
CA ASP A 140 15.43 -12.45 11.50
C ASP A 140 15.06 -13.15 12.81
N LEU A 141 13.83 -13.65 12.93
CA LEU A 141 13.24 -14.23 14.12
C LEU A 141 12.93 -15.72 13.90
N ASN A 142 12.87 -16.49 15.00
CA ASN A 142 12.33 -17.84 14.98
C ASN A 142 10.99 -17.82 15.71
N PHE A 143 9.96 -18.44 15.15
CA PHE A 143 8.66 -18.61 15.76
C PHE A 143 8.37 -20.11 15.88
N SER A 144 8.00 -20.55 17.06
CA SER A 144 7.76 -21.98 17.35
C SER A 144 6.32 -22.43 17.09
N ASP A 145 5.38 -21.52 17.21
CA ASP A 145 3.97 -21.71 16.89
C ASP A 145 3.44 -20.39 16.32
N ALA A 146 3.85 -20.09 15.08
CA ALA A 146 3.52 -18.84 14.43
C ALA A 146 2.07 -18.78 13.94
N ALA A 147 1.53 -17.59 13.96
CA ALA A 147 0.31 -17.26 13.26
C ALA A 147 0.51 -16.04 12.36
N LEU A 148 -0.17 -16.07 11.24
CA LEU A 148 -0.31 -14.95 10.32
C LEU A 148 -1.58 -14.17 10.70
N TYR A 149 -1.38 -12.96 11.17
CA TYR A 149 -2.46 -11.98 11.30
C TYR A 149 -2.63 -11.27 9.97
N VAL A 150 -3.87 -11.17 9.50
CA VAL A 150 -4.21 -10.53 8.24
C VAL A 150 -5.29 -9.49 8.49
N ARG A 151 -5.02 -8.26 8.09
CA ARG A 151 -6.02 -7.20 8.04
C ARG A 151 -6.48 -7.02 6.60
N TYR A 152 -7.79 -7.06 6.38
CA TYR A 152 -8.36 -7.14 5.05
C TYR A 152 -9.77 -6.53 4.98
N ARG A 153 -10.28 -6.42 3.76
CA ARG A 153 -11.68 -6.14 3.47
C ARG A 153 -12.15 -7.03 2.34
N THR A 154 -13.39 -7.49 2.40
CA THR A 154 -13.99 -8.25 1.30
C THR A 154 -14.85 -7.36 0.42
N VAL A 155 -14.88 -7.69 -0.87
CA VAL A 155 -15.70 -6.97 -1.85
C VAL A 155 -17.15 -7.43 -1.73
N ASP A 156 -18.07 -6.48 -1.85
CA ASP A 156 -19.52 -6.71 -1.76
C ASP A 156 -19.98 -7.41 -0.47
N ASN A 157 -19.17 -7.32 0.58
CA ASN A 157 -19.43 -7.98 1.87
C ASN A 157 -19.71 -9.50 1.74
N LYS A 158 -18.96 -10.15 0.83
CA LYS A 158 -19.00 -11.60 0.62
C LYS A 158 -17.75 -12.26 1.19
N PRO A 159 -17.81 -13.53 1.58
CA PRO A 159 -16.59 -14.25 1.96
C PRO A 159 -15.65 -14.37 0.76
N SER A 160 -14.36 -14.52 1.04
CA SER A 160 -13.36 -14.77 0.02
C SER A 160 -12.50 -15.98 0.41
N ALA A 161 -12.32 -16.92 -0.49
CA ALA A 161 -11.61 -18.17 -0.24
C ALA A 161 -10.25 -18.19 -0.94
N PHE A 162 -9.23 -18.54 -0.17
CA PHE A 162 -7.85 -18.68 -0.65
C PHE A 162 -7.20 -19.94 -0.09
N THR A 163 -6.15 -20.39 -0.75
CA THR A 163 -5.13 -21.18 -0.06
C THR A 163 -4.02 -20.26 0.42
N VAL A 164 -3.57 -20.48 1.64
CA VAL A 164 -2.43 -19.80 2.27
C VAL A 164 -1.35 -20.84 2.49
N ASN A 165 -0.26 -20.78 1.75
CA ASN A 165 0.78 -21.82 1.70
C ASN A 165 0.24 -23.24 1.47
N GLY A 166 -0.89 -23.35 0.75
CA GLY A 166 -1.55 -24.64 0.44
C GLY A 166 -2.70 -25.00 1.36
N ASP A 167 -2.85 -24.36 2.50
CA ASP A 167 -3.96 -24.61 3.43
C ASP A 167 -5.18 -23.74 3.08
N ASN A 168 -6.36 -24.33 3.06
CA ASN A 168 -7.61 -23.62 2.76
C ASN A 168 -7.97 -22.65 3.87
N VAL A 169 -8.21 -21.41 3.50
CA VAL A 169 -8.62 -20.31 4.39
C VAL A 169 -9.80 -19.58 3.79
N VAL A 170 -10.83 -19.37 4.58
CA VAL A 170 -11.97 -18.52 4.23
C VAL A 170 -11.87 -17.23 5.02
N PHE A 171 -11.77 -16.12 4.32
CA PHE A 171 -11.88 -14.79 4.88
C PHE A 171 -13.35 -14.41 5.04
N PRO A 172 -13.85 -14.24 6.27
CA PRO A 172 -15.24 -13.86 6.50
C PRO A 172 -15.61 -12.53 5.83
N PRO A 173 -16.89 -12.29 5.56
CA PRO A 173 -17.35 -11.00 5.05
C PRO A 173 -16.91 -9.86 5.96
N ALA A 174 -16.31 -8.82 5.37
CA ALA A 174 -15.90 -7.62 6.07
C ALA A 174 -16.10 -6.40 5.15
N GLN A 175 -17.16 -5.65 5.39
CA GLN A 175 -17.45 -4.42 4.65
C GLN A 175 -16.46 -3.32 5.03
N ASP A 176 -16.21 -3.19 6.32
CA ASP A 176 -15.09 -2.41 6.86
C ASP A 176 -13.86 -3.32 7.02
N MET A 177 -12.78 -2.83 7.62
CA MET A 177 -11.61 -3.66 7.85
C MET A 177 -11.93 -4.80 8.83
N GLY A 178 -11.73 -6.03 8.37
CA GLY A 178 -11.76 -7.25 9.15
C GLY A 178 -10.36 -7.72 9.50
N GLU A 179 -10.29 -8.62 10.44
CA GLU A 179 -9.06 -9.20 10.94
C GLU A 179 -9.24 -10.71 11.08
N ILE A 180 -8.23 -11.48 10.67
CA ILE A 180 -8.19 -12.93 10.84
C ILE A 180 -6.80 -13.36 11.28
N THR A 181 -6.74 -14.41 12.06
CA THR A 181 -5.50 -15.08 12.48
C THR A 181 -5.46 -16.49 11.90
N ILE A 182 -4.42 -16.80 11.16
CA ILE A 182 -4.21 -18.08 10.47
C ILE A 182 -2.99 -18.77 11.10
N PRO A 183 -3.13 -19.94 11.74
CA PRO A 183 -1.97 -20.71 12.19
C PRO A 183 -1.09 -21.10 11.01
N ILE A 184 0.22 -20.85 11.11
CA ILE A 184 1.20 -21.19 10.06
C ILE A 184 2.31 -22.11 10.55
N GLY A 185 2.27 -22.51 11.82
CA GLY A 185 3.23 -23.42 12.42
C GLY A 185 4.61 -22.81 12.67
N ASN A 186 5.66 -23.58 12.54
CA ASN A 186 7.02 -23.10 12.78
C ASN A 186 7.49 -22.21 11.64
N VAL A 187 8.06 -21.07 11.98
CA VAL A 187 8.72 -20.16 11.03
C VAL A 187 10.14 -19.90 11.51
N ASP A 188 11.10 -20.43 10.79
CA ASP A 188 12.51 -20.27 11.12
C ASP A 188 13.06 -18.94 10.62
N LYS A 189 14.14 -18.49 11.27
CA LYS A 189 14.95 -17.38 10.77
C LYS A 189 15.50 -17.70 9.39
N GLY A 190 15.39 -16.76 8.47
CA GLY A 190 15.85 -16.88 7.09
C GLY A 190 14.82 -16.32 6.10
N ASP A 191 14.81 -16.87 4.91
CA ASP A 191 13.84 -16.47 3.88
C ASP A 191 12.52 -17.24 4.10
N TYR A 192 11.45 -16.49 4.31
CA TYR A 192 10.11 -17.03 4.41
C TYR A 192 9.28 -16.63 3.18
N THR A 193 8.56 -17.59 2.62
CA THR A 193 7.67 -17.33 1.48
C THR A 193 6.23 -17.54 1.89
N LEU A 194 5.41 -16.51 1.71
CA LEU A 194 3.96 -16.57 1.86
C LEU A 194 3.33 -16.56 0.47
N VAL A 195 2.49 -17.55 0.19
CA VAL A 195 1.78 -17.69 -1.08
C VAL A 195 0.28 -17.71 -0.80
N LEU A 196 -0.44 -16.77 -1.41
CA LEU A 196 -1.90 -16.73 -1.40
C LEU A 196 -2.41 -17.02 -2.81
N VAL A 197 -3.31 -18.00 -2.95
CA VAL A 197 -3.95 -18.35 -4.22
C VAL A 197 -5.45 -18.35 -4.03
N SER A 198 -6.15 -17.59 -4.86
CA SER A 198 -7.61 -17.52 -4.82
C SER A 198 -8.28 -18.80 -5.30
N GLU A 199 -9.35 -19.18 -4.62
CA GLU A 199 -10.29 -20.22 -5.06
C GLU A 199 -11.43 -19.67 -5.94
N GLY A 200 -11.51 -18.34 -6.15
CA GLY A 200 -12.48 -17.69 -7.03
C GLY A 200 -13.83 -17.40 -6.37
N GLU A 201 -13.88 -17.34 -5.04
CA GLU A 201 -15.12 -17.15 -4.29
C GLU A 201 -15.24 -15.75 -3.68
N GLY A 202 -14.99 -14.71 -4.45
CA GLY A 202 -15.18 -13.33 -4.01
C GLY A 202 -13.88 -12.54 -3.88
N GLY A 203 -14.00 -11.25 -4.14
CA GLY A 203 -12.87 -10.32 -4.11
C GLY A 203 -12.43 -9.96 -2.70
N ILE A 204 -11.14 -9.68 -2.56
CA ILE A 204 -10.53 -9.26 -1.30
C ILE A 204 -9.53 -8.12 -1.54
N GLU A 205 -9.34 -7.31 -0.53
CA GLU A 205 -8.35 -6.25 -0.46
C GLU A 205 -7.58 -6.41 0.85
N PHE A 206 -6.28 -6.55 0.75
CA PHE A 206 -5.40 -6.69 1.91
C PHE A 206 -4.83 -5.34 2.30
N ASP A 207 -4.73 -5.10 3.60
CA ASP A 207 -4.11 -3.92 4.19
C ASP A 207 -2.65 -4.24 4.58
N PHE A 208 -2.48 -5.11 5.57
CA PHE A 208 -1.17 -5.58 5.98
C PHE A 208 -1.24 -6.99 6.59
N PHE A 209 -0.06 -7.56 6.76
CA PHE A 209 0.16 -8.84 7.39
C PHE A 209 1.12 -8.70 8.57
N ALA A 210 0.95 -9.53 9.59
CA ALA A 210 1.93 -9.66 10.65
C ALA A 210 2.10 -11.13 11.05
N ILE A 211 3.34 -11.54 11.32
CA ILE A 211 3.68 -12.86 11.86
C ILE A 211 4.13 -12.66 13.30
N CYS A 212 3.56 -13.41 14.22
CA CYS A 212 3.98 -13.48 15.62
C CYS A 212 3.68 -14.86 16.19
N GLU A 213 4.06 -15.11 17.44
CA GLU A 213 3.62 -16.31 18.14
C GLU A 213 2.07 -16.29 18.27
N LYS A 214 1.44 -17.43 18.07
CA LYS A 214 -0.02 -17.56 17.99
C LYS A 214 -0.74 -17.07 19.25
N ASP A 215 -0.18 -17.28 20.41
CA ASP A 215 -0.72 -16.83 21.69
C ASP A 215 -0.58 -15.32 21.93
N GLU A 216 0.21 -14.64 21.08
CA GLU A 216 0.44 -13.19 21.15
C GLU A 216 -0.39 -12.40 20.15
N THR A 217 -1.15 -13.05 19.27
CA THR A 217 -1.95 -12.36 18.24
C THR A 217 -2.97 -11.37 18.81
N ASN A 218 -3.50 -11.62 19.99
CA ASN A 218 -4.41 -10.73 20.70
C ASN A 218 -3.76 -9.43 21.20
N LYS A 219 -2.43 -9.31 21.14
CA LYS A 219 -1.68 -8.09 21.46
C LYS A 219 -1.55 -7.15 20.24
N ILE A 220 -1.94 -7.62 19.05
CA ILE A 220 -1.97 -6.77 17.87
C ILE A 220 -3.17 -5.84 18.00
N LEU A 221 -2.91 -4.55 18.05
CA LEU A 221 -3.94 -3.53 18.18
C LEU A 221 -3.85 -2.55 17.01
N VAL A 222 -4.98 -2.32 16.38
CA VAL A 222 -5.10 -1.33 15.30
C VAL A 222 -6.02 -0.22 15.77
N GLU A 223 -5.46 0.94 16.04
CA GLU A 223 -6.18 2.10 16.53
C GLU A 223 -6.32 3.14 15.44
N ALA A 224 -7.55 3.52 15.10
CA ALA A 224 -7.80 4.66 14.25
C ALA A 224 -7.45 5.95 14.99
N LYS A 225 -6.49 6.71 14.49
CA LYS A 225 -6.27 8.07 14.96
C LYS A 225 -7.14 9.01 14.14
N LYS A 226 -8.11 9.64 14.76
CA LYS A 226 -8.70 10.86 14.22
C LYS A 226 -7.65 11.96 14.38
N ASN A 227 -6.98 12.29 13.29
CA ASN A 227 -6.15 13.49 13.28
C ASN A 227 -7.10 14.69 13.23
N ASN A 228 -7.40 15.26 14.39
CA ASN A 228 -7.95 16.58 14.47
C ASN A 228 -6.80 17.53 14.18
N PHE A 229 -6.59 17.88 12.93
CA PHE A 229 -5.81 19.05 12.59
C PHE A 229 -6.77 20.25 12.73
N ILE A 230 -6.46 21.10 13.70
CA ILE A 230 -7.01 22.44 13.82
C ILE A 230 -6.19 23.37 12.91
#